data_8b5d1b58fbc071c83a712fedc8cf9602
#
_entry.id   8b5d1b58fbc071c83a712fedc8cf9602
#
_cell.length_a   1.000
_cell.length_b   1.000
_cell.length_c   1.000
_cell.angle_alpha   90.00
_cell.angle_beta   90.00
_cell.angle_gamma   90.00
#
_symmetry.space_group_name_H-M   'P 1'
#
loop_
_entity.id
_entity.type
_entity.pdbx_description
1 polymer ?
#
loop_
_entity_poly.entity_id
_entity_poly.type
_entity_poly.pdbx_seq_one_letter_code
_entity_poly.pdbx_strand_id
1 'polypeptide(L)'
;QCVYWHHFFYLSPHITKRHASHLADMLQMGDQQVAAGYVLYGSSTILVYSTGKGVNGFTLDPAVGEFFLSHPDMKMPEEGRLYSINEGNLQDFDPTLRAYLDYSQSDKNQTGKPYSGRYIGSLVADFHRNLIKGGIYIYPTVPSAPQGRLRLLYECNPLAFIAEQAGGIATNGQQRILDIKPSQLHQRVGFYIGSKKMVEKAMGL
;
A
#
# COMPACT_ATOMS: atom_id res chain seq x y z
N GLN A 1 -1.68 1.43 -22.09
CA GLN A 1 -1.76 0.04 -21.63
C GLN A 1 -2.62 0.00 -20.37
N CYS A 2 -3.79 -0.65 -20.45
CA CYS A 2 -4.63 -0.85 -19.27
C CYS A 2 -3.96 -1.90 -18.40
N VAL A 3 -3.62 -1.50 -17.18
CA VAL A 3 -3.10 -2.41 -16.17
C VAL A 3 -4.28 -2.86 -15.33
N TYR A 4 -4.66 -4.14 -15.39
CA TYR A 4 -5.72 -4.71 -14.60
C TYR A 4 -5.18 -5.22 -13.26
N TRP A 5 -5.97 -5.04 -12.20
CA TRP A 5 -5.57 -5.30 -10.84
C TRP A 5 -6.42 -6.40 -10.24
N HIS A 6 -5.78 -7.37 -9.60
CA HIS A 6 -6.44 -8.30 -8.69
C HIS A 6 -5.70 -8.31 -7.36
N HIS A 7 -6.43 -8.00 -6.30
CA HIS A 7 -5.95 -8.17 -4.94
C HIS A 7 -6.49 -9.49 -4.41
N PHE A 8 -5.62 -10.25 -3.78
CA PHE A 8 -6.01 -11.44 -3.04
C PHE A 8 -5.81 -11.16 -1.56
N PHE A 9 -6.83 -11.35 -0.78
CA PHE A 9 -6.67 -11.45 0.67
C PHE A 9 -7.43 -12.67 1.14
N TYR A 10 -6.85 -13.35 2.09
CA TYR A 10 -7.49 -14.46 2.76
C TYR A 10 -7.59 -14.11 4.24
N LEU A 11 -8.81 -13.98 4.72
CA LEU A 11 -9.09 -13.76 6.13
C LEU A 11 -9.10 -15.11 6.84
N SER A 12 -8.47 -15.19 8.00
CA SER A 12 -8.56 -16.39 8.83
C SER A 12 -10.02 -16.61 9.22
N PRO A 13 -10.64 -17.70 8.80
CA PRO A 13 -11.98 -17.98 9.28
C PRO A 13 -11.88 -18.52 10.71
N HIS A 14 -12.26 -17.73 11.70
CA HIS A 14 -12.81 -18.31 12.92
C HIS A 14 -14.19 -18.93 12.62
N ILE A 15 -14.32 -19.59 11.46
CA ILE A 15 -15.54 -20.27 11.04
C ILE A 15 -15.53 -21.66 11.70
N THR A 16 -15.98 -21.72 12.92
CA THR A 16 -16.17 -22.97 13.67
C THR A 16 -17.45 -23.73 13.30
N LYS A 17 -18.30 -23.21 12.41
CA LYS A 17 -19.52 -23.92 11.98
C LYS A 17 -19.89 -23.57 10.53
N ARG A 18 -20.34 -24.58 9.77
CA ARG A 18 -20.92 -24.51 8.42
C ARG A 18 -22.24 -23.70 8.43
N HIS A 19 -22.15 -22.37 8.55
CA HIS A 19 -23.29 -21.48 8.35
C HIS A 19 -22.92 -20.47 7.28
N ALA A 20 -23.94 -19.91 6.61
CA ALA A 20 -23.75 -18.84 5.63
C ALA A 20 -22.85 -17.75 6.22
N SER A 21 -21.82 -17.34 5.48
CA SER A 21 -20.89 -16.29 5.90
C SER A 21 -21.70 -15.02 6.21
N HIS A 22 -21.65 -14.58 7.46
CA HIS A 22 -22.26 -13.31 7.86
C HIS A 22 -21.30 -12.15 7.51
N LEU A 23 -21.86 -10.98 7.25
CA LEU A 23 -21.08 -9.76 7.01
C LEU A 23 -20.03 -9.53 8.13
N ALA A 24 -20.37 -9.87 9.37
CA ALA A 24 -19.47 -9.80 10.51
C ALA A 24 -18.18 -10.64 10.34
N ASP A 25 -18.25 -11.75 9.62
CA ASP A 25 -17.09 -12.62 9.37
C ASP A 25 -16.10 -11.97 8.38
N MET A 26 -16.58 -11.05 7.55
CA MET A 26 -15.77 -10.28 6.60
C MET A 26 -15.18 -9.00 7.20
N LEU A 27 -15.82 -8.46 8.25
CA LEU A 27 -15.40 -7.21 8.89
C LEU A 27 -14.30 -7.46 9.94
N GLN A 28 -13.22 -8.12 9.50
CA GLN A 28 -12.07 -8.40 10.34
C GLN A 28 -11.03 -7.29 10.23
N MET A 29 -10.26 -7.05 11.28
CA MET A 29 -9.12 -6.14 11.28
C MET A 29 -8.03 -6.66 10.34
N GLY A 30 -7.24 -5.74 9.79
CA GLY A 30 -6.21 -6.10 8.81
C GLY A 30 -5.09 -6.99 9.37
N ASP A 31 -4.84 -6.98 10.67
CA ASP A 31 -3.88 -7.85 11.36
C ASP A 31 -4.33 -9.33 11.43
N GLN A 32 -5.61 -9.61 11.18
CA GLN A 32 -6.17 -10.97 11.12
C GLN A 32 -5.99 -11.64 9.74
N GLN A 33 -5.37 -10.96 8.79
CA GLN A 33 -5.09 -11.53 7.47
C GLN A 33 -4.08 -12.69 7.58
N VAL A 34 -4.41 -13.83 6.97
CA VAL A 34 -3.50 -15.00 6.87
C VAL A 34 -2.56 -14.85 5.70
N ALA A 35 -3.02 -14.25 4.62
CA ALA A 35 -2.23 -13.98 3.43
C ALA A 35 -2.75 -12.75 2.70
N ALA A 36 -1.87 -12.08 2.00
CA ALA A 36 -2.21 -11.00 1.08
C ALA A 36 -1.29 -11.03 -0.15
N GLY A 37 -1.81 -10.60 -1.29
CA GLY A 37 -1.05 -10.56 -2.52
C GLY A 37 -1.65 -9.62 -3.56
N TYR A 38 -0.86 -9.34 -4.58
CA TYR A 38 -1.30 -8.63 -5.77
C TYR A 38 -0.63 -9.17 -7.02
N VAL A 39 -1.28 -8.98 -8.14
CA VAL A 39 -0.71 -9.27 -9.46
C VAL A 39 -0.54 -7.96 -10.23
N LEU A 40 0.62 -7.77 -10.80
CA LEU A 40 0.96 -6.64 -11.67
C LEU A 40 1.05 -7.14 -13.11
N TYR A 41 0.17 -6.65 -13.97
CA TYR A 41 0.18 -6.93 -15.41
C TYR A 41 0.91 -5.81 -16.15
N GLY A 42 2.03 -6.13 -16.76
CA GLY A 42 2.86 -5.18 -17.51
C GLY A 42 3.58 -5.87 -18.67
N SER A 43 4.80 -5.44 -18.98
CA SER A 43 5.69 -6.15 -19.92
C SER A 43 6.03 -7.56 -19.43
N SER A 44 6.00 -7.75 -18.12
CA SER A 44 5.98 -9.07 -17.45
C SER A 44 4.85 -9.09 -16.43
N THR A 45 4.25 -10.27 -16.21
CA THR A 45 3.25 -10.46 -15.16
C THR A 45 3.96 -10.90 -13.89
N ILE A 46 3.77 -10.15 -12.81
CA ILE A 46 4.42 -10.41 -11.51
C ILE A 46 3.34 -10.62 -10.46
N LEU A 47 3.41 -11.73 -9.74
CA LEU A 47 2.66 -12.01 -8.52
C LEU A 47 3.56 -11.70 -7.32
N VAL A 48 3.08 -10.87 -6.40
CA VAL A 48 3.73 -10.64 -5.09
C VAL A 48 2.78 -11.06 -4.00
N TYR A 49 3.24 -11.87 -3.06
CA TYR A 49 2.41 -12.25 -1.92
C TYR A 49 3.23 -12.49 -0.64
N SER A 50 2.50 -12.50 0.47
CA SER A 50 2.98 -12.85 1.79
C SER A 50 1.95 -13.72 2.51
N THR A 51 2.45 -14.66 3.31
CA THR A 51 1.67 -15.47 4.26
C THR A 51 2.03 -15.12 5.71
N GLY A 52 2.52 -13.90 5.95
CA GLY A 52 2.97 -13.45 7.27
C GLY A 52 4.41 -13.85 7.64
N LYS A 53 5.18 -14.34 6.67
CA LYS A 53 6.59 -14.77 6.85
C LYS A 53 7.51 -14.17 5.77
N GLY A 54 7.47 -12.84 5.64
CA GLY A 54 8.19 -12.12 4.59
C GLY A 54 7.40 -12.05 3.28
N VAL A 55 7.99 -11.44 2.27
CA VAL A 55 7.35 -11.16 0.97
C VAL A 55 8.16 -11.78 -0.15
N ASN A 56 7.49 -12.45 -1.08
CA ASN A 56 8.13 -13.02 -2.26
C ASN A 56 7.41 -12.58 -3.54
N GLY A 57 8.19 -12.37 -4.59
CA GLY A 57 7.71 -12.02 -5.91
C GLY A 57 8.04 -13.09 -6.94
N PHE A 58 7.08 -13.37 -7.81
CA PHE A 58 7.13 -14.42 -8.82
C PHE A 58 6.80 -13.82 -10.18
N THR A 59 7.57 -14.19 -11.19
CA THR A 59 7.33 -13.75 -12.57
C THR A 59 6.74 -14.90 -13.37
N LEU A 60 5.67 -14.61 -14.11
CA LEU A 60 5.07 -15.57 -15.04
C LEU A 60 5.99 -15.78 -16.24
N ASP A 61 6.36 -17.02 -16.51
CA ASP A 61 6.91 -17.42 -17.80
C ASP A 61 5.77 -17.79 -18.75
N PRO A 62 5.50 -17.00 -19.78
CA PRO A 62 4.38 -17.25 -20.68
C PRO A 62 4.59 -18.49 -21.58
N ALA A 63 5.84 -18.95 -21.74
CA ALA A 63 6.14 -20.12 -22.56
C ALA A 63 5.71 -21.44 -21.89
N VAL A 64 5.79 -21.50 -20.57
CA VAL A 64 5.38 -22.65 -19.76
C VAL A 64 4.06 -22.42 -19.01
N GLY A 65 3.63 -21.17 -18.85
CA GLY A 65 2.42 -20.83 -18.10
C GLY A 65 2.57 -20.92 -16.58
N GLU A 66 3.80 -20.91 -16.07
CA GLU A 66 4.11 -21.08 -14.64
C GLU A 66 4.76 -19.84 -14.04
N PHE A 67 4.56 -19.63 -12.74
CA PHE A 67 5.19 -18.57 -11.97
C PHE A 67 6.48 -19.06 -11.33
N PHE A 68 7.59 -18.40 -11.63
CA PHE A 68 8.91 -18.68 -11.05
C PHE A 68 9.28 -17.65 -10.00
N LEU A 69 9.84 -18.09 -8.88
CA LEU A 69 10.36 -17.20 -7.83
C LEU A 69 11.49 -16.34 -8.39
N SER A 70 11.20 -15.07 -8.63
CA SER A 70 12.13 -14.11 -9.23
C SER A 70 12.66 -13.09 -8.22
N HIS A 71 11.91 -12.84 -7.15
CA HIS A 71 12.23 -11.86 -6.11
C HIS A 71 12.01 -12.50 -4.73
N PRO A 72 12.97 -13.32 -4.23
CA PRO A 72 12.88 -13.91 -2.89
C PRO A 72 13.12 -12.83 -1.82
N ASP A 73 12.44 -12.98 -0.68
CA ASP A 73 12.60 -12.16 0.54
C ASP A 73 12.67 -10.65 0.26
N MET A 74 11.67 -10.13 -0.45
CA MET A 74 11.60 -8.71 -0.80
C MET A 74 11.58 -7.85 0.46
N LYS A 75 12.46 -6.86 0.51
CA LYS A 75 12.51 -5.86 1.59
C LYS A 75 12.32 -4.47 1.02
N MET A 76 11.50 -3.69 1.69
CA MET A 76 11.34 -2.28 1.37
C MET A 76 12.49 -1.50 2.01
N PRO A 77 13.24 -0.69 1.26
CA PRO A 77 14.23 0.20 1.86
C PRO A 77 13.58 1.11 2.92
N GLU A 78 14.27 1.32 4.05
CA GLU A 78 13.76 2.20 5.12
C GLU A 78 13.53 3.64 4.66
N GLU A 79 14.30 4.07 3.67
CA GLU A 79 14.23 5.37 3.01
C GLU A 79 14.23 5.22 1.50
N GLY A 80 13.73 6.23 0.80
CA GLY A 80 13.74 6.29 -0.65
C GLY A 80 13.80 7.74 -1.14
N ARG A 81 13.69 7.89 -2.46
CA ARG A 81 13.69 9.21 -3.12
C ARG A 81 12.49 9.37 -4.05
N LEU A 82 11.44 8.58 -3.82
CA LEU A 82 10.25 8.58 -4.65
C LEU A 82 9.04 8.94 -3.81
N TYR A 83 8.21 9.84 -4.32
CA TYR A 83 6.90 10.08 -3.75
C TYR A 83 5.83 10.00 -4.84
N SER A 84 4.68 9.48 -4.47
CA SER A 84 3.55 9.24 -5.37
C SER A 84 2.31 9.84 -4.76
N ILE A 85 1.87 10.98 -5.30
CA ILE A 85 0.67 11.70 -4.88
C ILE A 85 0.10 12.47 -6.07
N ASN A 86 -1.22 12.62 -6.12
CA ASN A 86 -1.85 13.50 -7.10
C ASN A 86 -1.78 14.96 -6.63
N GLU A 87 -0.74 15.67 -7.04
CA GLU A 87 -0.52 17.08 -6.71
C GLU A 87 -1.58 18.03 -7.29
N GLY A 88 -2.42 17.57 -8.22
CA GLY A 88 -3.56 18.34 -8.70
C GLY A 88 -4.55 18.72 -7.60
N ASN A 89 -4.50 18.04 -6.44
CA ASN A 89 -5.30 18.35 -5.26
C ASN A 89 -4.54 19.13 -4.18
N LEU A 90 -3.40 19.75 -4.50
CA LEU A 90 -2.51 20.42 -3.54
C LEU A 90 -3.23 21.43 -2.64
N GLN A 91 -4.21 22.14 -3.19
CA GLN A 91 -4.98 23.16 -2.44
C GLN A 91 -5.85 22.55 -1.34
N ASP A 92 -6.23 21.27 -1.47
CA ASP A 92 -7.08 20.55 -0.54
C ASP A 92 -6.28 19.82 0.56
N PHE A 93 -4.95 19.80 0.46
CA PHE A 93 -4.11 19.09 1.41
C PHE A 93 -3.97 19.90 2.72
N ASP A 94 -3.89 19.16 3.83
CA ASP A 94 -3.62 19.76 5.13
C ASP A 94 -2.21 20.37 5.19
N PRO A 95 -1.95 21.29 6.13
CA PRO A 95 -0.66 21.98 6.24
C PRO A 95 0.52 21.03 6.46
N THR A 96 0.34 19.94 7.19
CA THR A 96 1.41 18.95 7.47
C THR A 96 1.84 18.26 6.19
N LEU A 97 0.88 17.82 5.39
CA LEU A 97 1.16 17.18 4.11
C LEU A 97 1.81 18.16 3.12
N ARG A 98 1.37 19.42 3.08
CA ARG A 98 2.02 20.45 2.25
C ARG A 98 3.49 20.65 2.66
N ALA A 99 3.75 20.80 3.96
CA ALA A 99 5.11 20.92 4.48
C ALA A 99 5.99 19.72 4.13
N TYR A 100 5.42 18.49 4.15
CA TYR A 100 6.12 17.30 3.69
C TYR A 100 6.44 17.35 2.20
N LEU A 101 5.53 17.82 1.35
CA LEU A 101 5.78 17.96 -0.09
C LEU A 101 6.85 19.03 -0.35
N ASP A 102 6.80 20.18 0.31
CA ASP A 102 7.83 21.22 0.22
C ASP A 102 9.21 20.66 0.63
N TYR A 103 9.25 19.89 1.72
CA TYR A 103 10.47 19.18 2.14
C TYR A 103 10.95 18.19 1.08
N SER A 104 10.05 17.40 0.51
CA SER A 104 10.39 16.39 -0.51
C SER A 104 10.92 17.00 -1.80
N GLN A 105 10.40 18.19 -2.17
CA GLN A 105 10.76 18.91 -3.39
C GLN A 105 11.97 19.83 -3.21
N SER A 106 12.47 19.99 -2.00
CA SER A 106 13.62 20.83 -1.69
C SER A 106 14.94 20.05 -1.66
N ASP A 107 16.05 20.77 -1.69
CA ASP A 107 17.38 20.25 -1.42
C ASP A 107 17.72 20.13 0.08
N LYS A 108 16.80 20.56 0.94
CA LYS A 108 16.93 20.54 2.42
C LYS A 108 16.54 19.17 3.02
N ASN A 109 16.06 18.23 2.20
CA ASN A 109 15.78 16.87 2.67
C ASN A 109 17.09 16.11 2.94
N GLN A 110 16.99 14.95 3.59
CA GLN A 110 18.16 14.15 3.99
C GLN A 110 19.06 13.70 2.84
N THR A 111 18.60 13.79 1.58
CA THR A 111 19.40 13.39 0.41
C THR A 111 20.15 14.57 -0.22
N GLY A 112 19.89 15.80 0.21
CA GLY A 112 20.45 17.02 -0.38
C GLY A 112 20.02 17.28 -1.81
N LYS A 113 18.96 16.62 -2.28
CA LYS A 113 18.37 16.77 -3.63
C LYS A 113 16.88 16.51 -3.59
N PRO A 114 16.07 17.20 -4.41
CA PRO A 114 14.65 16.92 -4.52
C PRO A 114 14.35 15.43 -4.79
N TYR A 115 13.32 14.91 -4.14
CA TYR A 115 12.78 13.59 -4.47
C TYR A 115 12.11 13.61 -5.84
N SER A 116 12.05 12.46 -6.48
CA SER A 116 11.34 12.32 -7.75
C SER A 116 9.87 12.03 -7.53
N GLY A 117 9.00 12.95 -7.98
CA GLY A 117 7.57 12.71 -8.08
C GLY A 117 7.28 11.64 -9.13
N ARG A 118 6.58 10.58 -8.75
CA ARG A 118 6.19 9.47 -9.63
C ARG A 118 4.78 9.02 -9.26
N TYR A 119 3.80 9.57 -9.91
CA TYR A 119 2.39 9.20 -9.72
C TYR A 119 1.83 8.65 -11.03
N ILE A 120 1.62 7.33 -11.07
CA ILE A 120 1.05 6.62 -12.24
C ILE A 120 -0.47 6.69 -12.17
N GLY A 121 -1.04 6.89 -10.98
CA GLY A 121 -2.49 6.84 -10.74
C GLY A 121 -3.00 5.41 -10.56
N SER A 122 -2.09 4.45 -10.47
CA SER A 122 -2.37 3.05 -10.24
C SER A 122 -1.70 2.63 -8.94
N LEU A 123 -2.51 2.47 -7.89
CA LEU A 123 -2.05 2.20 -6.51
C LEU A 123 -0.99 1.10 -6.46
N VAL A 124 -1.25 -0.03 -7.09
CA VAL A 124 -0.33 -1.19 -7.00
C VAL A 124 0.96 -0.96 -7.79
N ALA A 125 0.92 -0.26 -8.95
CA ALA A 125 2.13 0.05 -9.71
C ALA A 125 3.04 1.01 -8.94
N ASP A 126 2.44 2.05 -8.36
CA ASP A 126 3.17 2.99 -7.52
C ASP A 126 3.73 2.29 -6.27
N PHE A 127 2.93 1.44 -5.63
CA PHE A 127 3.36 0.65 -4.47
C PHE A 127 4.48 -0.33 -4.82
N HIS A 128 4.32 -1.13 -5.89
CA HIS A 128 5.34 -2.11 -6.30
C HIS A 128 6.69 -1.47 -6.59
N ARG A 129 6.68 -0.33 -7.28
CA ARG A 129 7.91 0.45 -7.51
C ARG A 129 8.53 0.91 -6.17
N ASN A 130 7.70 1.41 -5.25
CA ASN A 130 8.16 1.89 -3.95
C ASN A 130 8.63 0.73 -3.05
N LEU A 131 8.03 -0.45 -3.16
CA LEU A 131 8.49 -1.67 -2.48
C LEU A 131 9.94 -2.02 -2.87
N ILE A 132 10.27 -1.89 -4.16
CA ILE A 132 11.61 -2.24 -4.67
C ILE A 132 12.64 -1.11 -4.47
N LYS A 133 12.23 0.15 -4.71
CA LYS A 133 13.16 1.28 -4.78
C LYS A 133 13.21 2.14 -3.51
N GLY A 134 12.32 1.91 -2.59
CA GLY A 134 12.01 2.86 -1.52
C GLY A 134 11.19 4.04 -2.02
N GLY A 135 10.29 4.51 -1.19
CA GLY A 135 9.40 5.62 -1.53
C GLY A 135 8.11 5.60 -0.71
N ILE A 136 7.28 6.59 -0.93
CA ILE A 136 5.98 6.73 -0.29
C ILE A 136 4.88 6.91 -1.34
N TYR A 137 3.75 6.24 -1.13
CA TYR A 137 2.50 6.50 -1.82
C TYR A 137 1.52 7.16 -0.86
N ILE A 138 0.91 8.26 -1.29
CA ILE A 138 0.02 9.07 -0.47
C ILE A 138 -1.31 9.28 -1.20
N TYR A 139 -2.38 8.89 -0.55
CA TYR A 139 -3.75 9.18 -0.97
C TYR A 139 -4.53 9.72 0.23
N PRO A 140 -4.41 11.03 0.53
CA PRO A 140 -4.94 11.61 1.76
C PRO A 140 -6.47 11.74 1.72
N THR A 141 -7.06 11.99 2.86
CA THR A 141 -8.40 12.58 2.93
C THR A 141 -8.33 14.04 2.46
N VAL A 142 -9.39 14.48 1.80
CA VAL A 142 -9.57 15.86 1.34
C VAL A 142 -11.00 16.30 1.59
N PRO A 143 -11.33 17.61 1.60
CA PRO A 143 -12.70 18.09 1.86
C PRO A 143 -13.77 17.43 0.96
N SER A 144 -13.43 17.16 -0.30
CA SER A 144 -14.32 16.46 -1.26
C SER A 144 -14.45 14.96 -1.00
N ALA A 145 -13.59 14.38 -0.15
CA ALA A 145 -13.59 12.98 0.26
C ALA A 145 -13.04 12.83 1.69
N PRO A 146 -13.82 13.26 2.70
CA PRO A 146 -13.35 13.32 4.10
C PRO A 146 -13.10 11.94 4.71
N GLN A 147 -13.67 10.88 4.14
CA GLN A 147 -13.42 9.49 4.54
C GLN A 147 -12.30 8.83 3.71
N GLY A 148 -11.66 9.57 2.81
CA GLY A 148 -10.73 9.00 1.84
C GLY A 148 -11.44 8.40 0.62
N ARG A 149 -10.68 7.79 -0.28
CA ARG A 149 -11.21 7.20 -1.52
C ARG A 149 -10.89 5.72 -1.67
N LEU A 150 -9.81 5.24 -1.07
CA LEU A 150 -9.41 3.84 -1.11
C LEU A 150 -10.17 3.00 -0.09
N ARG A 151 -10.45 1.74 -0.43
CA ARG A 151 -11.23 0.84 0.41
C ARG A 151 -10.32 0.14 1.41
N LEU A 152 -10.74 0.17 2.68
CA LEU A 152 -9.95 -0.40 3.77
C LEU A 152 -9.70 -1.90 3.58
N LEU A 153 -10.76 -2.68 3.37
CA LEU A 153 -10.70 -4.14 3.46
C LEU A 153 -9.94 -4.80 2.31
N TYR A 154 -10.10 -4.32 1.09
CA TYR A 154 -9.61 -5.03 -0.09
C TYR A 154 -8.65 -4.24 -0.98
N GLU A 155 -8.24 -3.04 -0.54
CA GLU A 155 -7.16 -2.26 -1.15
C GLU A 155 -6.08 -1.96 -0.09
N CYS A 156 -6.43 -1.26 1.00
CA CYS A 156 -5.46 -0.79 1.98
C CYS A 156 -4.90 -1.91 2.86
N ASN A 157 -5.75 -2.78 3.41
CA ASN A 157 -5.31 -3.87 4.28
C ASN A 157 -4.34 -4.85 3.58
N PRO A 158 -4.62 -5.37 2.36
CA PRO A 158 -3.69 -6.26 1.69
C PRO A 158 -2.32 -5.63 1.42
N LEU A 159 -2.29 -4.37 0.97
CA LEU A 159 -1.03 -3.69 0.71
C LEU A 159 -0.29 -3.31 2.00
N ALA A 160 -1.01 -2.91 3.05
CA ALA A 160 -0.44 -2.66 4.36
C ALA A 160 0.22 -3.91 4.95
N PHE A 161 -0.45 -5.07 4.83
CA PHE A 161 0.11 -6.35 5.27
C PHE A 161 1.42 -6.66 4.53
N ILE A 162 1.45 -6.53 3.21
CA ILE A 162 2.66 -6.76 2.41
C ILE A 162 3.76 -5.74 2.77
N ALA A 163 3.42 -4.45 2.90
CA ALA A 163 4.39 -3.42 3.25
C ALA A 163 5.08 -3.73 4.58
N GLU A 164 4.32 -4.08 5.61
CA GLU A 164 4.86 -4.38 6.93
C GLU A 164 5.70 -5.66 6.97
N GLN A 165 5.29 -6.70 6.22
CA GLN A 165 6.10 -7.91 6.05
C GLN A 165 7.43 -7.64 5.31
N ALA A 166 7.48 -6.57 4.51
CA ALA A 166 8.69 -6.12 3.85
C ALA A 166 9.50 -5.08 4.65
N GLY A 167 9.04 -4.65 5.84
CA GLY A 167 9.72 -3.66 6.67
C GLY A 167 9.28 -2.20 6.43
N GLY A 168 8.28 -1.97 5.60
CA GLY A 168 7.60 -0.68 5.46
C GLY A 168 6.48 -0.49 6.50
N ILE A 169 5.74 0.61 6.39
CA ILE A 169 4.57 0.89 7.23
C ILE A 169 3.40 1.48 6.42
N ALA A 170 2.20 1.39 6.98
CA ALA A 170 1.00 1.97 6.40
C ALA A 170 0.09 2.59 7.46
N THR A 171 -0.39 3.82 7.20
CA THR A 171 -1.26 4.58 8.11
C THR A 171 -2.35 5.33 7.34
N ASN A 172 -3.43 5.69 8.02
CA ASN A 172 -4.43 6.61 7.49
C ASN A 172 -4.14 8.09 7.85
N GLY A 173 -3.00 8.33 8.50
CA GLY A 173 -2.64 9.65 9.06
C GLY A 173 -2.90 9.78 10.57
N GLN A 174 -3.66 8.85 11.17
CA GLN A 174 -3.99 8.87 12.60
C GLN A 174 -3.61 7.56 13.29
N GLN A 175 -3.75 6.43 12.61
CA GLN A 175 -3.45 5.11 13.15
C GLN A 175 -2.97 4.17 12.05
N ARG A 176 -2.33 3.09 12.45
CA ARG A 176 -1.88 2.01 11.59
C ARG A 176 -3.09 1.39 10.85
N ILE A 177 -2.96 1.16 9.54
CA ILE A 177 -4.05 0.61 8.71
C ILE A 177 -4.57 -0.73 9.26
N LEU A 178 -3.70 -1.64 9.64
CA LEU A 178 -4.08 -2.99 10.07
C LEU A 178 -4.83 -3.01 11.40
N ASP A 179 -4.77 -1.92 12.19
CA ASP A 179 -5.47 -1.79 13.47
C ASP A 179 -6.87 -1.16 13.34
N ILE A 180 -7.23 -0.73 12.12
CA ILE A 180 -8.56 -0.13 11.89
C ILE A 180 -9.62 -1.23 11.89
N LYS A 181 -10.57 -1.15 12.83
CA LYS A 181 -11.72 -2.04 12.85
C LYS A 181 -12.72 -1.64 11.76
N PRO A 182 -12.98 -2.50 10.78
CA PRO A 182 -13.95 -2.18 9.74
C PRO A 182 -15.37 -2.07 10.28
N SER A 183 -16.11 -1.08 9.84
CA SER A 183 -17.54 -0.89 10.18
C SER A 183 -18.47 -1.28 9.04
N GLN A 184 -17.95 -1.33 7.81
CA GLN A 184 -18.71 -1.69 6.61
C GLN A 184 -17.77 -2.23 5.52
N LEU A 185 -18.33 -3.04 4.61
CA LEU A 185 -17.55 -3.74 3.57
C LEU A 185 -16.77 -2.78 2.65
N HIS A 186 -17.38 -1.65 2.31
CA HIS A 186 -16.79 -0.66 1.41
C HIS A 186 -16.24 0.57 2.12
N GLN A 187 -15.93 0.43 3.43
CA GLN A 187 -15.32 1.51 4.21
C GLN A 187 -14.09 2.08 3.50
N ARG A 188 -14.03 3.40 3.43
CA ARG A 188 -12.90 4.13 2.82
C ARG A 188 -12.03 4.76 3.89
N VAL A 189 -10.76 4.98 3.53
CA VAL A 189 -9.77 5.61 4.42
C VAL A 189 -8.79 6.46 3.60
N GLY A 190 -8.13 7.42 4.26
CA GLY A 190 -6.89 7.99 3.77
C GLY A 190 -5.79 6.93 3.81
N PHE A 191 -4.75 7.07 2.98
CA PHE A 191 -3.73 6.04 2.87
C PHE A 191 -2.34 6.62 2.61
N TYR A 192 -1.42 6.32 3.50
CA TYR A 192 0.00 6.62 3.42
C TYR A 192 0.74 5.31 3.60
N ILE A 193 1.52 4.89 2.60
CA ILE A 193 2.21 3.60 2.61
C ILE A 193 3.57 3.70 1.96
N GLY A 194 4.58 3.07 2.55
CA GLY A 194 5.91 3.07 1.96
C GLY A 194 7.03 2.84 2.95
N SER A 195 8.19 3.35 2.60
CA SER A 195 9.39 3.35 3.42
C SER A 195 9.13 3.98 4.79
N LYS A 196 9.52 3.28 5.85
CA LYS A 196 9.18 3.62 7.23
C LYS A 196 9.50 5.09 7.55
N LYS A 197 10.74 5.52 7.35
CA LYS A 197 11.16 6.89 7.67
C LYS A 197 10.45 7.96 6.85
N MET A 198 10.06 7.64 5.61
CA MET A 198 9.32 8.59 4.77
C MET A 198 7.88 8.76 5.23
N VAL A 199 7.22 7.67 5.63
CA VAL A 199 5.86 7.74 6.18
C VAL A 199 5.85 8.43 7.54
N GLU A 200 6.77 8.10 8.44
CA GLU A 200 6.95 8.78 9.73
C GLU A 200 7.14 10.28 9.52
N LYS A 201 8.04 10.68 8.62
CA LYS A 201 8.28 12.09 8.29
C LYS A 201 7.04 12.80 7.72
N ALA A 202 6.26 12.12 6.89
CA ALA A 202 5.02 12.66 6.34
C ALA A 202 3.95 12.87 7.42
N MET A 203 4.03 12.13 8.54
CA MET A 203 3.15 12.28 9.70
C MET A 203 3.64 13.33 10.71
N GLY A 204 4.80 13.96 10.47
CA GLY A 204 5.40 14.93 11.39
C GLY A 204 6.13 14.31 12.57
N LEU A 205 6.53 13.05 12.45
CA LEU A 205 7.27 12.28 13.47
C LEU A 205 8.79 12.32 13.22
#